data_3df1302086f8188b71cfe0d6442971ce
#
_entry.id   3df1302086f8188b71cfe0d6442971ce
#
_cell.length_a   1.000
_cell.length_b   1.000
_cell.length_c   1.000
_cell.angle_alpha   90.00
_cell.angle_beta   90.00
_cell.angle_gamma   90.00
#
_symmetry.space_group_name_H-M   'P 1'
#
loop_
_entity.id
_entity.type
_entity.pdbx_description
1 polymer ?
#
loop_
_entity_poly.entity_id
_entity_poly.type
_entity_poly.pdbx_seq_one_letter_code
_entity_poly.pdbx_strand_id
1 'polypeptide(L)'
;ALSLAMGVQVADALREAGATETMLKWPNDIVWRHRKLGGLLIQLKLEAGGAASIVVGLGLNVALPADARERLATSGAAPVADLRESFSGDPPGRNALAGRLAGALCEGLDRFGREGFAPFAGRFAELDSLAGAQVCVSQATGSVEGRALGADRDGALRVAVGERVERFLAGDVTLRSAAGSPA
;
A
#
# COMPACT_ATOMS: atom_id res chain seq x y z
N ALA A 1 9.73 -1.31 -6.07
CA ALA A 1 10.23 -1.24 -4.69
C ALA A 1 10.07 0.15 -4.04
N LEU A 2 10.29 1.23 -4.78
CA LEU A 2 10.19 2.59 -4.20
C LEU A 2 8.81 2.86 -3.60
N SER A 3 7.72 2.40 -4.25
CA SER A 3 6.36 2.55 -3.71
C SER A 3 6.19 1.85 -2.36
N LEU A 4 6.79 0.68 -2.19
CA LEU A 4 6.76 -0.06 -0.93
C LEU A 4 7.56 0.64 0.17
N ALA A 5 8.74 1.17 -0.17
CA ALA A 5 9.56 1.94 0.76
C ALA A 5 8.83 3.21 1.23
N MET A 6 8.22 3.95 0.31
CA MET A 6 7.41 5.13 0.65
C MET A 6 6.15 4.74 1.45
N GLY A 7 5.55 3.60 1.13
CA GLY A 7 4.46 3.03 1.92
C GLY A 7 4.84 2.80 3.37
N VAL A 8 6.02 2.20 3.62
CA VAL A 8 6.56 2.00 4.98
C VAL A 8 6.69 3.34 5.73
N GLN A 9 7.27 4.36 5.10
CA GLN A 9 7.42 5.68 5.72
C GLN A 9 6.07 6.30 6.09
N VAL A 10 5.09 6.22 5.18
CA VAL A 10 3.75 6.74 5.44
C VAL A 10 3.04 5.94 6.54
N ALA A 11 3.10 4.61 6.50
CA ALA A 11 2.47 3.77 7.51
C ALA A 11 3.06 4.01 8.90
N ASP A 12 4.38 4.10 9.03
CA ASP A 12 5.04 4.38 10.30
C ASP A 12 4.67 5.77 10.82
N ALA A 13 4.70 6.81 9.99
CA ALA A 13 4.30 8.16 10.38
C ALA A 13 2.82 8.25 10.83
N LEU A 14 1.92 7.50 10.17
CA LEU A 14 0.51 7.41 10.58
C LEU A 14 0.34 6.66 11.90
N ARG A 15 1.07 5.56 12.11
CA ARG A 15 1.05 4.77 13.36
C ARG A 15 1.59 5.57 14.54
N GLU A 16 2.68 6.30 14.34
CA GLU A 16 3.23 7.22 15.34
C GLU A 16 2.28 8.37 15.68
N ALA A 17 1.50 8.81 14.70
CA ALA A 17 0.48 9.84 14.91
C ALA A 17 -0.78 9.31 15.62
N GLY A 18 -0.93 7.98 15.80
CA GLY A 18 -2.04 7.35 16.51
C GLY A 18 -2.92 6.41 15.68
N ALA A 19 -2.71 6.29 14.37
CA ALA A 19 -3.40 5.30 13.52
C ALA A 19 -2.67 3.94 13.56
N THR A 20 -2.64 3.32 14.73
CA THR A 20 -1.77 2.18 15.08
C THR A 20 -1.99 0.91 14.28
N GLU A 21 -3.17 0.71 13.69
CA GLU A 21 -3.52 -0.46 12.87
C GLU A 21 -3.31 -0.23 11.35
N THR A 22 -2.59 0.85 10.96
CA THR A 22 -2.25 1.09 9.56
C THR A 22 -1.34 -0.01 9.05
N MET A 23 -1.70 -0.60 7.92
CA MET A 23 -0.97 -1.65 7.22
C MET A 23 -0.77 -1.25 5.75
N LEU A 24 -0.03 -2.06 5.02
CA LEU A 24 0.23 -1.87 3.60
C LEU A 24 -0.36 -3.02 2.79
N LYS A 25 -0.81 -2.71 1.58
CA LYS A 25 -1.22 -3.71 0.61
C LYS A 25 -0.45 -3.46 -0.68
N TRP A 26 0.28 -4.47 -1.11
CA TRP A 26 1.00 -4.40 -2.37
C TRP A 26 0.05 -4.07 -3.55
N PRO A 27 0.44 -3.23 -4.54
CA PRO A 27 1.78 -2.62 -4.68
C PRO A 27 1.93 -1.25 -4.02
N ASN A 28 0.86 -0.55 -3.63
CA ASN A 28 0.92 0.86 -3.31
C ASN A 28 -0.23 1.36 -2.40
N ASP A 29 -1.04 0.45 -1.86
CA ASP A 29 -2.18 0.83 -1.04
C ASP A 29 -1.80 0.90 0.45
N ILE A 30 -2.35 1.90 1.11
CA ILE A 30 -2.37 2.04 2.56
C ILE A 30 -3.74 1.56 3.03
N VAL A 31 -3.77 0.64 3.98
CA VAL A 31 -5.01 0.01 4.43
C VAL A 31 -5.16 0.06 5.95
N TRP A 32 -6.39 0.04 6.40
CA TRP A 32 -6.77 -0.12 7.79
C TRP A 32 -7.88 -1.16 7.87
N ARG A 33 -7.65 -2.24 8.63
CA ARG A 33 -8.58 -3.37 8.75
C ARG A 33 -9.07 -3.88 7.37
N HIS A 34 -8.14 -4.12 6.48
CA HIS A 34 -8.38 -4.56 5.08
C HIS A 34 -9.21 -3.59 4.22
N ARG A 35 -9.49 -2.36 4.70
CA ARG A 35 -10.17 -1.31 3.94
C ARG A 35 -9.15 -0.28 3.46
N LYS A 36 -9.30 0.20 2.23
CA LYS A 36 -8.38 1.19 1.65
C LYS A 36 -8.50 2.53 2.35
N LEU A 37 -7.42 2.94 3.02
CA LEU A 37 -7.27 4.24 3.68
C LEU A 37 -6.66 5.29 2.74
N GLY A 38 -5.87 4.83 1.78
CA GLY A 38 -5.20 5.69 0.83
C GLY A 38 -4.32 4.92 -0.14
N GLY A 39 -3.48 5.64 -0.87
CA GLY A 39 -2.54 5.03 -1.80
C GLY A 39 -1.47 5.99 -2.27
N LEU A 40 -0.41 5.40 -2.81
CA LEU A 40 0.75 6.09 -3.35
C LEU A 40 0.78 5.96 -4.87
N LEU A 41 1.13 7.06 -5.54
CA LEU A 41 1.43 7.08 -6.96
C LEU A 41 2.84 7.65 -7.15
N ILE A 42 3.74 6.87 -7.73
CA ILE A 42 5.10 7.31 -7.99
C ILE A 42 5.30 7.44 -9.49
N GLN A 43 5.77 8.61 -9.91
CA GLN A 43 6.15 8.90 -11.27
C GLN A 43 7.64 9.22 -11.32
N LEU A 44 8.36 8.54 -12.21
CA LEU A 44 9.76 8.80 -12.51
C LEU A 44 9.85 9.51 -13.84
N LYS A 45 10.48 10.67 -13.86
CA LYS A 45 10.78 11.42 -15.08
C LYS A 45 12.30 11.52 -15.24
N LEU A 46 12.79 10.95 -16.33
CA LEU A 46 14.19 11.10 -16.72
C LEU A 46 14.36 12.43 -17.44
N GLU A 47 15.34 13.21 -17.04
CA GLU A 47 15.68 14.51 -17.66
C GLU A 47 16.90 14.38 -18.59
N ALA A 48 17.00 15.33 -19.52
CA ALA A 48 18.19 15.44 -20.36
C ALA A 48 19.42 15.71 -19.47
N GLY A 49 20.44 14.85 -19.58
CA GLY A 49 21.62 14.92 -18.71
C GLY A 49 21.71 13.83 -17.64
N GLY A 50 20.74 12.89 -17.60
CA GLY A 50 20.79 11.71 -16.73
C GLY A 50 20.27 11.94 -15.30
N ALA A 51 19.80 13.14 -14.98
CA ALA A 51 19.08 13.39 -13.74
C ALA A 51 17.69 12.74 -13.78
N ALA A 52 17.21 12.27 -12.63
CA ALA A 52 15.87 11.73 -12.49
C ALA A 52 15.07 12.54 -11.48
N SER A 53 13.91 13.01 -11.88
CA SER A 53 12.94 13.63 -10.97
C SER A 53 11.91 12.59 -10.54
N ILE A 54 11.67 12.50 -9.23
CA ILE A 54 10.67 11.61 -8.67
C ILE A 54 9.52 12.44 -8.13
N VAL A 55 8.31 12.15 -8.58
CA VAL A 55 7.08 12.73 -8.03
C VAL A 55 6.36 11.66 -7.24
N VAL A 56 6.16 11.92 -5.94
CA VAL A 56 5.39 11.04 -5.06
C VAL A 56 4.03 11.70 -4.78
N GLY A 57 2.97 11.13 -5.32
CA GLY A 57 1.60 11.48 -4.98
C GLY A 57 1.09 10.59 -3.85
N LEU A 58 0.64 11.20 -2.75
CA LEU A 58 -0.02 10.51 -1.66
C LEU A 58 -1.47 10.95 -1.56
N GLY A 59 -2.40 10.01 -1.74
CA GLY A 59 -3.82 10.21 -1.50
C GLY A 59 -4.26 9.53 -0.21
N LEU A 60 -4.84 10.28 0.73
CA LEU A 60 -5.43 9.73 1.96
C LEU A 60 -6.89 10.17 2.11
N ASN A 61 -7.73 9.25 2.48
CA ASN A 61 -9.12 9.51 2.84
C ASN A 61 -9.15 10.14 4.25
N VAL A 62 -9.28 11.45 4.33
CA VAL A 62 -9.28 12.16 5.63
C VAL A 62 -10.61 12.02 6.34
N ALA A 63 -11.70 12.25 5.61
CA ALA A 63 -13.08 12.07 6.06
C ALA A 63 -13.96 11.82 4.84
N LEU A 64 -14.61 10.69 4.77
CA LEU A 64 -15.49 10.35 3.65
C LEU A 64 -16.93 10.72 4.00
N PRO A 65 -17.59 11.57 3.20
CA PRO A 65 -19.01 11.83 3.34
C PRO A 65 -19.84 10.55 3.19
N ALA A 66 -21.00 10.48 3.85
CA ALA A 66 -21.87 9.29 3.82
C ALA A 66 -22.29 8.90 2.40
N ASP A 67 -22.65 9.89 1.59
CA ASP A 67 -23.03 9.70 0.18
C ASP A 67 -21.88 9.17 -0.70
N ALA A 68 -20.64 9.59 -0.41
CA ALA A 68 -19.46 9.05 -1.09
C ALA A 68 -19.20 7.59 -0.70
N ARG A 69 -19.41 7.23 0.56
CA ARG A 69 -19.29 5.83 1.03
C ARG A 69 -20.33 4.94 0.36
N GLU A 70 -21.57 5.39 0.27
CA GLU A 70 -22.65 4.65 -0.37
C GLU A 70 -22.39 4.43 -1.86
N ARG A 71 -21.96 5.47 -2.58
CA ARG A 71 -21.55 5.34 -4.00
C ARG A 71 -20.41 4.34 -4.19
N LEU A 72 -19.40 4.36 -3.32
CA LEU A 72 -18.30 3.41 -3.39
C LEU A 72 -18.76 1.98 -3.08
N ALA A 73 -19.61 1.78 -2.09
CA ALA A 73 -20.15 0.48 -1.74
C ALA A 73 -20.97 -0.14 -2.88
N THR A 74 -21.72 0.67 -3.64
CA THR A 74 -22.55 0.21 -4.77
C THR A 74 -21.77 0.04 -6.07
N SER A 75 -20.58 0.63 -6.20
CA SER A 75 -19.77 0.57 -7.43
C SER A 75 -18.96 -0.72 -7.60
N GLY A 76 -18.97 -1.63 -6.63
CA GLY A 76 -18.09 -2.80 -6.60
C GLY A 76 -16.62 -2.48 -6.30
N ALA A 77 -16.32 -1.24 -5.90
CA ALA A 77 -14.99 -0.85 -5.48
C ALA A 77 -14.57 -1.57 -4.19
N ALA A 78 -13.25 -1.69 -3.98
CA ALA A 78 -12.73 -2.23 -2.73
C ALA A 78 -13.23 -1.41 -1.52
N PRO A 79 -13.50 -2.05 -0.37
CA PRO A 79 -13.93 -1.36 0.83
C PRO A 79 -12.96 -0.26 1.24
N VAL A 80 -13.50 0.91 1.63
CA VAL A 80 -12.73 2.08 2.00
C VAL A 80 -12.84 2.42 3.49
N ALA A 81 -11.79 3.01 4.03
CA ALA A 81 -11.76 3.63 5.36
C ALA A 81 -11.29 5.08 5.25
N ASP A 82 -11.44 5.85 6.30
CA ASP A 82 -10.84 7.17 6.42
C ASP A 82 -10.08 7.35 7.74
N LEU A 83 -9.33 8.44 7.85
CA LEU A 83 -8.49 8.71 9.01
C LEU A 83 -9.29 8.84 10.31
N ARG A 84 -10.54 9.35 10.27
CA ARG A 84 -11.37 9.47 11.47
C ARG A 84 -11.67 8.12 12.09
N GLU A 85 -11.81 7.06 11.26
CA GLU A 85 -12.02 5.71 11.74
C GLU A 85 -10.73 5.05 12.24
N SER A 86 -9.58 5.42 11.68
CA SER A 86 -8.30 4.78 11.96
C SER A 86 -7.60 5.28 13.23
N PHE A 87 -8.00 6.45 13.75
CA PHE A 87 -7.48 7.00 14.98
C PHE A 87 -8.37 6.61 16.18
N SER A 88 -7.75 6.33 17.32
CA SER A 88 -8.47 6.06 18.58
C SER A 88 -9.02 7.33 19.25
N GLY A 89 -8.79 8.49 18.66
CA GLY A 89 -9.22 9.81 19.10
C GLY A 89 -9.23 10.76 17.91
N ASP A 90 -9.22 12.06 18.16
CA ASP A 90 -9.16 13.04 17.06
C ASP A 90 -7.84 12.93 16.29
N PRO A 91 -7.88 12.80 14.96
CA PRO A 91 -6.67 12.82 14.15
C PRO A 91 -5.97 14.19 14.24
N PRO A 92 -4.64 14.24 14.06
CA PRO A 92 -3.92 15.51 13.96
C PRO A 92 -4.53 16.42 12.90
N GLY A 93 -4.45 17.74 13.10
CA GLY A 93 -4.90 18.70 12.09
C GLY A 93 -4.22 18.45 10.73
N ARG A 94 -4.96 18.69 9.65
CA ARG A 94 -4.55 18.37 8.27
C ARG A 94 -3.13 18.85 7.94
N ASN A 95 -2.78 20.08 8.31
CA ASN A 95 -1.48 20.67 7.99
C ASN A 95 -0.34 20.01 8.80
N ALA A 96 -0.58 19.69 10.05
CA ALA A 96 0.39 19.00 10.90
C ALA A 96 0.65 17.57 10.37
N LEU A 97 -0.40 16.85 9.99
CA LEU A 97 -0.28 15.53 9.40
C LEU A 97 0.45 15.59 8.04
N ALA A 98 0.08 16.55 7.17
CA ALA A 98 0.74 16.74 5.89
C ALA A 98 2.24 17.03 6.03
N GLY A 99 2.62 17.89 6.98
CA GLY A 99 4.02 18.19 7.27
C GLY A 99 4.80 16.96 7.75
N ARG A 100 4.22 16.17 8.67
CA ARG A 100 4.81 14.90 9.15
C ARG A 100 5.02 13.92 8.01
N LEU A 101 4.00 13.72 7.17
CA LEU A 101 4.08 12.79 6.05
C LEU A 101 5.08 13.24 4.99
N ALA A 102 5.14 14.55 4.69
CA ALA A 102 6.13 15.10 3.77
C ALA A 102 7.58 14.88 4.29
N GLY A 103 7.82 15.13 5.57
CA GLY A 103 9.12 14.86 6.21
C GLY A 103 9.51 13.39 6.09
N ALA A 104 8.61 12.47 6.47
CA ALA A 104 8.84 11.04 6.38
C ALA A 104 9.13 10.57 4.94
N LEU A 105 8.41 11.11 3.96
CA LEU A 105 8.66 10.80 2.54
C LEU A 105 10.03 11.31 2.07
N CYS A 106 10.44 12.53 2.46
CA CYS A 106 11.76 13.07 2.11
C CYS A 106 12.89 12.21 2.70
N GLU A 107 12.81 11.85 3.98
CA GLU A 107 13.77 10.97 4.64
C GLU A 107 13.83 9.58 3.98
N GLY A 108 12.66 9.05 3.65
CA GLY A 108 12.55 7.77 2.95
C GLY A 108 13.16 7.79 1.54
N LEU A 109 12.95 8.86 0.77
CA LEU A 109 13.54 9.04 -0.55
C LEU A 109 15.05 9.11 -0.48
N ASP A 110 15.59 9.90 0.45
CA ASP A 110 17.02 10.00 0.70
C ASP A 110 17.65 8.65 1.05
N ARG A 111 17.01 7.91 1.96
CA ARG A 111 17.48 6.59 2.37
C ARG A 111 17.40 5.58 1.23
N PHE A 112 16.28 5.58 0.49
CA PHE A 112 16.13 4.71 -0.67
C PHE A 112 17.16 5.01 -1.76
N GLY A 113 17.47 6.28 -2.00
CA GLY A 113 18.48 6.70 -2.96
C GLY A 113 19.88 6.15 -2.64
N ARG A 114 20.22 6.03 -1.35
CA ARG A 114 21.54 5.52 -0.90
C ARG A 114 21.58 3.99 -0.78
N GLU A 115 20.51 3.37 -0.31
CA GLU A 115 20.53 1.98 0.19
C GLU A 115 19.57 1.06 -0.56
N GLY A 116 18.73 1.61 -1.45
CA GLY A 116 17.69 0.85 -2.13
C GLY A 116 16.58 0.37 -1.19
N PHE A 117 15.94 -0.75 -1.53
CA PHE A 117 14.80 -1.27 -0.77
C PHE A 117 15.18 -2.07 0.48
N ALA A 118 16.41 -2.57 0.56
CA ALA A 118 16.84 -3.48 1.61
C ALA A 118 16.51 -3.02 3.04
N PRO A 119 16.71 -1.74 3.43
CA PRO A 119 16.41 -1.28 4.78
C PRO A 119 14.91 -1.17 5.11
N PHE A 120 14.05 -1.25 4.11
CA PHE A 120 12.59 -1.18 4.27
C PHE A 120 11.92 -2.56 4.24
N ALA A 121 12.61 -3.57 3.70
CA ALA A 121 12.04 -4.87 3.40
C ALA A 121 11.47 -5.59 4.64
N GLY A 122 12.21 -5.59 5.76
CA GLY A 122 11.76 -6.18 7.02
C GLY A 122 10.51 -5.49 7.56
N ARG A 123 10.53 -4.15 7.58
CA ARG A 123 9.38 -3.37 8.05
C ARG A 123 8.17 -3.51 7.13
N PHE A 124 8.38 -3.58 5.81
CA PHE A 124 7.30 -3.88 4.87
C PHE A 124 6.67 -5.25 5.17
N ALA A 125 7.47 -6.28 5.41
CA ALA A 125 6.96 -7.62 5.72
C ALA A 125 6.10 -7.65 7.00
N GLU A 126 6.43 -6.84 8.02
CA GLU A 126 5.61 -6.68 9.23
C GLU A 126 4.27 -5.96 8.96
N LEU A 127 4.26 -5.04 8.00
CA LEU A 127 3.11 -4.22 7.65
C LEU A 127 2.27 -4.82 6.50
N ASP A 128 2.72 -5.90 5.86
CA ASP A 128 2.06 -6.49 4.70
C ASP A 128 0.74 -7.18 5.08
N SER A 129 -0.37 -6.55 4.69
CA SER A 129 -1.73 -7.07 4.94
C SER A 129 -2.09 -8.30 4.10
N LEU A 130 -1.26 -8.66 3.12
CA LEU A 130 -1.47 -9.82 2.24
C LEU A 130 -0.66 -11.05 2.69
N ALA A 131 0.27 -10.91 3.64
CA ALA A 131 1.18 -11.96 4.03
C ALA A 131 0.45 -13.27 4.40
N GLY A 132 0.73 -14.35 3.69
CA GLY A 132 0.13 -15.68 3.88
C GLY A 132 -1.32 -15.83 3.39
N ALA A 133 -1.96 -14.76 2.93
CA ALA A 133 -3.35 -14.80 2.47
C ALA A 133 -3.49 -15.43 1.07
N GLN A 134 -4.68 -15.97 0.79
CA GLN A 134 -5.06 -16.32 -0.57
C GLN A 134 -5.42 -15.05 -1.34
N VAL A 135 -4.79 -14.87 -2.49
CA VAL A 135 -4.92 -13.66 -3.31
C VAL A 135 -5.21 -14.03 -4.76
N CYS A 136 -5.84 -13.11 -5.46
CA CYS A 136 -5.92 -13.09 -6.91
C CYS A 136 -5.15 -11.87 -7.41
N VAL A 137 -4.14 -12.09 -8.22
CA VAL A 137 -3.36 -11.03 -8.89
C VAL A 137 -3.88 -10.89 -10.31
N SER A 138 -4.45 -9.71 -10.60
CA SER A 138 -4.99 -9.38 -11.93
C SER A 138 -4.01 -8.53 -12.70
N GLN A 139 -3.71 -8.92 -13.93
CA GLN A 139 -2.89 -8.20 -14.90
C GLN A 139 -3.64 -8.09 -16.24
N ALA A 140 -3.14 -7.29 -17.17
CA ALA A 140 -3.72 -7.18 -18.52
C ALA A 140 -3.78 -8.53 -19.27
N THR A 141 -2.88 -9.45 -18.94
CA THR A 141 -2.77 -10.78 -19.55
C THR A 141 -3.60 -11.86 -18.89
N GLY A 142 -4.28 -11.55 -17.79
CA GLY A 142 -5.12 -12.50 -17.05
C GLY A 142 -4.95 -12.39 -15.53
N SER A 143 -5.52 -13.35 -14.82
CA SER A 143 -5.49 -13.40 -13.37
C SER A 143 -4.83 -14.68 -12.88
N VAL A 144 -4.06 -14.58 -11.79
CA VAL A 144 -3.39 -15.71 -11.13
C VAL A 144 -3.81 -15.77 -9.68
N GLU A 145 -4.22 -16.95 -9.23
CA GLU A 145 -4.60 -17.19 -7.83
C GLU A 145 -3.53 -18.01 -7.09
N GLY A 146 -3.29 -17.64 -5.85
CA GLY A 146 -2.33 -18.32 -5.03
C GLY A 146 -2.15 -17.69 -3.66
N ARG A 147 -1.18 -18.17 -2.90
CA ARG A 147 -0.87 -17.66 -1.57
C ARG A 147 0.23 -16.62 -1.64
N ALA A 148 -0.02 -15.42 -1.12
CA ALA A 148 0.98 -14.35 -1.04
C ALA A 148 2.12 -14.73 -0.09
N LEU A 149 3.36 -14.58 -0.57
CA LEU A 149 4.60 -14.87 0.16
C LEU A 149 5.36 -13.58 0.53
N GLY A 150 4.73 -12.41 0.35
CA GLY A 150 5.34 -11.11 0.56
C GLY A 150 6.17 -10.62 -0.63
N ALA A 151 6.78 -9.44 -0.47
CA ALA A 151 7.64 -8.85 -1.49
C ALA A 151 9.07 -9.40 -1.42
N ASP A 152 9.73 -9.52 -2.57
CA ASP A 152 11.15 -9.84 -2.64
C ASP A 152 12.04 -8.58 -2.55
N ARG A 153 13.36 -8.80 -2.67
CA ARG A 153 14.36 -7.72 -2.60
C ARG A 153 14.17 -6.61 -3.64
N ASP A 154 13.50 -6.92 -4.75
CA ASP A 154 13.24 -5.97 -5.83
C ASP A 154 11.84 -5.34 -5.70
N GLY A 155 11.09 -5.70 -4.65
CA GLY A 155 9.72 -5.24 -4.38
C GLY A 155 8.66 -5.96 -5.21
N ALA A 156 9.00 -7.04 -5.92
CA ALA A 156 8.01 -7.86 -6.60
C ALA A 156 7.22 -8.71 -5.61
N LEU A 157 5.90 -8.78 -5.77
CA LEU A 157 5.07 -9.69 -5.01
C LEU A 157 5.37 -11.14 -5.43
N ARG A 158 5.61 -11.99 -4.46
CA ARG A 158 5.78 -13.43 -4.65
C ARG A 158 4.48 -14.15 -4.29
N VAL A 159 4.01 -15.01 -5.17
CA VAL A 159 2.78 -15.79 -4.96
C VAL A 159 3.07 -17.27 -5.21
N ALA A 160 2.74 -18.12 -4.25
CA ALA A 160 2.79 -19.57 -4.42
C ALA A 160 1.56 -20.03 -5.19
N VAL A 161 1.79 -20.64 -6.37
CA VAL A 161 0.77 -21.17 -7.29
C VAL A 161 1.06 -22.66 -7.48
N GLY A 162 0.35 -23.50 -6.73
CA GLY A 162 0.70 -24.93 -6.64
C GLY A 162 2.12 -25.11 -6.12
N GLU A 163 2.97 -25.82 -6.89
CA GLU A 163 4.37 -26.06 -6.54
C GLU A 163 5.35 -24.97 -7.01
N ARG A 164 4.85 -23.92 -7.66
CA ARG A 164 5.67 -22.84 -8.23
C ARG A 164 5.50 -21.56 -7.45
N VAL A 165 6.52 -20.70 -7.53
CA VAL A 165 6.46 -19.32 -7.03
C VAL A 165 6.52 -18.38 -8.22
N GLU A 166 5.47 -17.59 -8.40
CA GLU A 166 5.42 -16.56 -9.43
C GLU A 166 5.75 -15.19 -8.84
N ARG A 167 6.34 -14.31 -9.68
CA ARG A 167 6.76 -12.95 -9.32
C ARG A 167 5.98 -11.93 -10.12
N PHE A 168 5.41 -10.94 -9.43
CA PHE A 168 4.62 -9.86 -10.02
C PHE A 168 5.27 -8.52 -9.72
N LEU A 169 5.62 -7.77 -10.77
CA LEU A 169 6.18 -6.41 -10.66
C LEU A 169 5.08 -5.35 -10.66
N ALA A 170 3.92 -5.66 -11.23
CA ALA A 170 2.74 -4.81 -11.30
C ALA A 170 1.48 -5.69 -11.34
N GLY A 171 0.35 -5.11 -10.98
CA GLY A 171 -0.95 -5.79 -11.01
C GLY A 171 -1.85 -5.26 -9.90
N ASP A 172 -3.12 -5.58 -9.99
CA ASP A 172 -4.08 -5.34 -8.91
C ASP A 172 -4.27 -6.64 -8.11
N VAL A 173 -4.26 -6.52 -6.77
CA VAL A 173 -4.33 -7.69 -5.88
C VAL A 173 -5.60 -7.62 -5.05
N THR A 174 -6.39 -8.68 -5.11
CA THR A 174 -7.58 -8.84 -4.28
C THR A 174 -7.42 -10.04 -3.34
N LEU A 175 -7.91 -9.88 -2.10
CA LEU A 175 -8.03 -10.99 -1.17
C LEU A 175 -9.13 -11.93 -1.66
N ARG A 176 -8.85 -13.23 -1.68
CA ARG A 176 -9.90 -14.24 -1.86
C ARG A 176 -10.57 -14.52 -0.53
N SER A 177 -11.88 -14.35 -0.51
CA SER A 177 -12.70 -14.83 0.59
C SER A 177 -12.61 -16.35 0.67
N ALA A 178 -12.49 -16.90 1.86
CA ALA A 178 -12.56 -18.34 2.10
C ALA A 178 -13.98 -18.93 1.90
N ALA A 179 -14.89 -18.19 1.26
CA ALA A 179 -16.27 -18.58 0.96
C ALA A 179 -16.39 -19.09 -0.48
N GLY A 180 -16.31 -20.39 -0.65
CA GLY A 180 -16.49 -21.05 -1.92
C GLY A 180 -16.34 -22.55 -1.88
N SER A 181 -16.87 -23.23 -0.84
CA SER A 181 -17.39 -24.59 -1.01
C SER A 181 -18.87 -24.43 -1.37
N PRO A 182 -19.32 -24.90 -2.54
CA PRO A 182 -20.74 -25.06 -2.78
C PRO A 182 -21.25 -26.18 -1.87
N ALA A 183 -22.39 -25.96 -1.25
CA ALA A 183 -23.17 -26.98 -0.59
C ALA A 183 -23.73 -27.97 -1.62
#